data_23579ecca250b58630991a4b0b1675f3
#
_entry.id   23579ecca250b58630991a4b0b1675f3
#
_cell.length_a   1.000
_cell.length_b   1.000
_cell.length_c   1.000
_cell.angle_alpha   90.00
_cell.angle_beta   90.00
_cell.angle_gamma   90.00
#
_symmetry.space_group_name_H-M   'P 1'
#
loop_
_entity.id
_entity.type
_entity.pdbx_description
1 polymer ?
#
loop_
_entity_poly.entity_id
_entity_poly.type
_entity_poly.pdbx_seq_one_letter_code
_entity_poly.pdbx_strand_id
1 'polypeptide(L)'
;MALPFFMEPIHIVGSGSIGLFLATSIRSAFPSYPLAVLFRQHHKQRIGNEKEITVCLRQKEQRPRMARVPAQIIDDRRSTSSIRNLVLSTKAFQAVDAVESIVPRLDPENLKIMLLCNGSLDVREKLLEILSLHEIKSPQLVMCTTTHGVEQEPPDEDMFHLVQTGMGRTFMGATLENMEEIRRLSELWDRASLNAKAIEKSKMEAFLWQKLAANCVCNPLTALCQCTNGALTKHSNFVATRDKVIQEISDVGREMNPDMAEQLSPSALTAFVELVIQENLQNTSSMFRDIEKKQETEIDNLNGYVIRKGQHLGIDCPANEELYHKIREMTAKF
;
A
#
# COMPACT_ATOMS: atom_id res chain seq x y z
N MET A 1 6.15 -5.29 -31.15
CA MET A 1 7.11 -4.21 -30.79
C MET A 1 7.80 -4.62 -29.50
N ALA A 2 9.10 -4.83 -29.54
CA ALA A 2 9.88 -5.25 -28.38
C ALA A 2 9.76 -4.22 -27.27
N LEU A 3 9.57 -4.69 -26.02
CA LEU A 3 9.61 -3.89 -24.81
C LEU A 3 11.11 -3.68 -24.46
N PRO A 4 11.71 -2.52 -24.71
CA PRO A 4 13.17 -2.43 -24.69
C PRO A 4 13.82 -2.22 -23.34
N PHE A 5 13.11 -2.17 -22.19
CA PHE A 5 13.75 -1.62 -20.99
C PHE A 5 13.53 -2.29 -19.63
N PHE A 6 12.66 -3.28 -19.49
CA PHE A 6 12.56 -4.04 -18.23
C PHE A 6 12.74 -5.54 -18.52
N MET A 7 13.96 -5.93 -18.81
CA MET A 7 14.33 -7.36 -18.87
C MET A 7 14.59 -7.94 -17.47
N GLU A 8 14.63 -7.09 -16.44
CA GLU A 8 14.86 -7.55 -15.07
C GLU A 8 13.55 -7.96 -14.41
N PRO A 9 13.54 -9.13 -13.72
CA PRO A 9 12.35 -9.64 -13.07
C PRO A 9 11.81 -8.67 -12.01
N ILE A 10 10.49 -8.48 -11.97
CA ILE A 10 9.80 -7.85 -10.85
C ILE A 10 9.41 -8.93 -9.84
N HIS A 11 9.82 -8.75 -8.60
CA HIS A 11 9.40 -9.59 -7.49
C HIS A 11 8.37 -8.84 -6.66
N ILE A 12 7.22 -9.45 -6.42
CA ILE A 12 6.12 -8.85 -5.66
C ILE A 12 6.03 -9.56 -4.32
N VAL A 13 6.33 -8.87 -3.24
CA VAL A 13 6.10 -9.34 -1.87
C VAL A 13 4.75 -8.84 -1.39
N GLY A 14 3.88 -9.79 -1.07
CA GLY A 14 2.50 -9.54 -0.71
C GLY A 14 1.53 -10.25 -1.64
N SER A 15 0.96 -11.35 -1.17
CA SER A 15 -0.05 -12.16 -1.86
C SER A 15 -1.48 -11.78 -1.50
N GLY A 16 -1.68 -10.56 -1.03
CA GLY A 16 -2.99 -9.96 -0.78
C GLY A 16 -3.62 -9.39 -2.05
N SER A 17 -4.76 -8.72 -1.87
CA SER A 17 -5.58 -8.18 -2.96
C SER A 17 -4.77 -7.35 -3.96
N ILE A 18 -3.96 -6.41 -3.50
CA ILE A 18 -3.22 -5.47 -4.37
C ILE A 18 -2.06 -6.16 -5.08
N GLY A 19 -1.28 -7.00 -4.38
CA GLY A 19 -0.14 -7.68 -4.99
C GLY A 19 -0.56 -8.67 -6.07
N LEU A 20 -1.59 -9.48 -5.80
CA LEU A 20 -2.14 -10.39 -6.81
C LEU A 20 -2.83 -9.65 -7.94
N PHE A 21 -3.53 -8.54 -7.67
CA PHE A 21 -4.13 -7.70 -8.70
C PHE A 21 -3.07 -7.13 -9.66
N LEU A 22 -1.99 -6.58 -9.11
CA LEU A 22 -0.85 -6.09 -9.89
C LEU A 22 -0.25 -7.21 -10.77
N ALA A 23 0.09 -8.34 -10.14
CA ALA A 23 0.68 -9.48 -10.84
C ALA A 23 -0.21 -10.00 -11.98
N THR A 24 -1.51 -10.17 -11.69
CA THR A 24 -2.50 -10.64 -12.66
C THR A 24 -2.68 -9.66 -13.82
N SER A 25 -2.74 -8.36 -13.52
CA SER A 25 -2.88 -7.31 -14.53
C SER A 25 -1.69 -7.26 -15.47
N ILE A 26 -0.46 -7.28 -14.91
CA ILE A 26 0.77 -7.30 -15.73
C ILE A 26 0.84 -8.59 -16.55
N ARG A 27 0.57 -9.76 -15.95
CA ARG A 27 0.67 -11.04 -16.63
C ARG A 27 -0.36 -11.19 -17.75
N SER A 28 -1.56 -10.65 -17.55
CA SER A 28 -2.61 -10.63 -18.58
C SER A 28 -2.25 -9.76 -19.78
N ALA A 29 -1.63 -8.60 -19.53
CA ALA A 29 -1.22 -7.68 -20.60
C ALA A 29 0.09 -8.12 -21.28
N PHE A 30 0.98 -8.76 -20.54
CA PHE A 30 2.32 -9.14 -20.97
C PHE A 30 2.65 -10.58 -20.50
N PRO A 31 2.17 -11.62 -21.20
CA PRO A 31 2.29 -13.03 -20.77
C PRO A 31 3.72 -13.53 -20.53
N SER A 32 4.71 -12.97 -21.21
CA SER A 32 6.12 -13.34 -21.06
C SER A 32 6.93 -12.38 -20.18
N TYR A 33 6.29 -11.37 -19.56
CA TYR A 33 7.00 -10.44 -18.69
C TYR A 33 7.57 -11.16 -17.46
N PRO A 34 8.87 -10.99 -17.14
CA PRO A 34 9.48 -11.67 -16.00
C PRO A 34 8.97 -11.05 -14.69
N LEU A 35 8.08 -11.74 -14.01
CA LEU A 35 7.60 -11.41 -12.67
C LEU A 35 7.40 -12.66 -11.84
N ALA A 36 7.45 -12.50 -10.51
CA ALA A 36 7.09 -13.56 -9.56
C ALA A 36 6.47 -12.95 -8.31
N VAL A 37 5.43 -13.60 -7.78
CA VAL A 37 4.88 -13.28 -6.46
C VAL A 37 5.59 -14.14 -5.42
N LEU A 38 6.10 -13.50 -4.37
CA LEU A 38 6.78 -14.14 -3.27
C LEU A 38 5.79 -14.45 -2.14
N PHE A 39 5.68 -15.70 -1.79
CA PHE A 39 4.76 -16.22 -0.79
C PHE A 39 5.49 -16.67 0.47
N ARG A 40 4.88 -16.49 1.63
CA ARG A 40 5.38 -17.03 2.89
C ARG A 40 5.28 -18.57 2.92
N GLN A 41 6.08 -19.21 3.76
CA GLN A 41 6.18 -20.67 3.87
C GLN A 41 4.84 -21.37 4.10
N HIS A 42 3.91 -20.78 4.84
CA HIS A 42 2.61 -21.39 5.11
C HIS A 42 1.72 -21.55 3.84
N HIS A 43 2.04 -20.85 2.76
CA HIS A 43 1.37 -21.05 1.46
C HIS A 43 1.97 -22.19 0.63
N LYS A 44 3.05 -22.84 1.10
CA LYS A 44 3.76 -23.87 0.33
C LYS A 44 2.87 -25.05 -0.09
N GLN A 45 2.01 -25.52 0.80
CA GLN A 45 1.08 -26.62 0.50
C GLN A 45 0.12 -26.26 -0.64
N ARG A 46 -0.32 -24.99 -0.67
CA ARG A 46 -1.24 -24.47 -1.67
C ARG A 46 -0.58 -24.21 -3.03
N ILE A 47 0.66 -23.71 -3.03
CA ILE A 47 1.41 -23.47 -4.27
C ILE A 47 1.88 -24.81 -4.86
N GLY A 48 2.03 -25.83 -4.02
CA GLY A 48 2.48 -27.14 -4.42
C GLY A 48 3.90 -27.13 -5.01
N ASN A 49 4.14 -28.04 -5.95
CA ASN A 49 5.37 -28.06 -6.74
C ASN A 49 5.25 -27.23 -8.04
N GLU A 50 4.07 -26.71 -8.34
CA GLU A 50 3.86 -25.82 -9.46
C GLU A 50 4.46 -24.45 -9.11
N LYS A 51 5.34 -23.97 -9.98
CA LYS A 51 5.97 -22.66 -9.83
C LYS A 51 5.04 -21.51 -10.26
N GLU A 52 3.74 -21.77 -10.38
CA GLU A 52 2.71 -20.83 -10.80
C GLU A 52 1.43 -21.02 -9.99
N ILE A 53 0.69 -19.94 -9.80
CA ILE A 53 -0.66 -19.94 -9.24
C ILE A 53 -1.64 -19.48 -10.30
N THR A 54 -2.87 -19.94 -10.23
CA THR A 54 -3.98 -19.42 -11.04
C THR A 54 -4.73 -18.33 -10.27
N VAL A 55 -4.93 -17.19 -10.91
CA VAL A 55 -5.69 -16.07 -10.34
C VAL A 55 -6.84 -15.72 -11.28
N CYS A 56 -8.04 -15.68 -10.73
CA CYS A 56 -9.25 -15.21 -11.39
C CYS A 56 -9.55 -13.79 -10.93
N LEU A 57 -9.47 -12.82 -11.82
CA LEU A 57 -9.84 -11.44 -11.58
C LEU A 57 -11.23 -11.16 -12.18
N ARG A 58 -12.20 -10.88 -11.33
CA ARG A 58 -13.55 -10.47 -11.71
C ARG A 58 -13.67 -8.95 -11.66
N GLN A 59 -14.27 -8.39 -12.71
CA GLN A 59 -14.58 -6.97 -12.82
C GLN A 59 -16.07 -6.84 -13.15
N LYS A 60 -16.71 -5.79 -12.63
CA LYS A 60 -18.12 -5.53 -12.91
C LYS A 60 -18.35 -5.45 -14.44
N GLU A 61 -19.37 -6.16 -14.92
CA GLU A 61 -19.80 -6.17 -16.34
C GLU A 61 -18.72 -6.64 -17.34
N GLN A 62 -17.64 -7.27 -16.89
CA GLN A 62 -16.61 -7.83 -17.75
C GLN A 62 -16.50 -9.35 -17.56
N ARG A 63 -15.99 -10.03 -18.59
CA ARG A 63 -15.64 -11.44 -18.45
C ARG A 63 -14.46 -11.59 -17.47
N PRO A 64 -14.49 -12.59 -16.58
CA PRO A 64 -13.39 -12.86 -15.69
C PRO A 64 -12.07 -13.03 -16.45
N ARG A 65 -11.00 -12.43 -15.96
CA ARG A 65 -9.66 -12.63 -16.51
C ARG A 65 -8.96 -13.70 -15.69
N MET A 66 -8.44 -14.71 -16.38
CA MET A 66 -7.63 -15.77 -15.78
C MET A 66 -6.16 -15.53 -16.12
N ALA A 67 -5.29 -15.60 -15.14
CA ALA A 67 -3.85 -15.53 -15.35
C ALA A 67 -3.11 -16.60 -14.55
N ARG A 68 -2.09 -17.19 -15.15
CA ARG A 68 -1.07 -17.99 -14.48
C ARG A 68 0.07 -17.06 -14.07
N VAL A 69 0.27 -16.94 -12.78
CA VAL A 69 1.23 -16.03 -12.18
C VAL A 69 2.35 -16.83 -11.54
N PRO A 70 3.62 -16.60 -11.93
CA PRO A 70 4.76 -17.24 -11.28
C PRO A 70 4.79 -16.99 -9.78
N ALA A 71 4.97 -18.04 -9.01
CA ALA A 71 4.99 -18.05 -7.56
C ALA A 71 6.30 -18.63 -7.02
N GLN A 72 6.83 -18.01 -5.97
CA GLN A 72 8.03 -18.47 -5.28
C GLN A 72 7.77 -18.44 -3.78
N ILE A 73 8.33 -19.38 -3.04
CA ILE A 73 8.35 -19.32 -1.58
C ILE A 73 9.53 -18.43 -1.14
N ILE A 74 9.27 -17.50 -0.22
CA ILE A 74 10.29 -16.55 0.28
C ILE A 74 11.53 -17.30 0.79
N ASP A 75 11.32 -18.35 1.59
CA ASP A 75 12.39 -19.11 2.27
C ASP A 75 13.01 -20.21 1.39
N ASP A 76 12.69 -20.26 0.10
CA ASP A 76 13.31 -21.27 -0.76
C ASP A 76 14.78 -20.92 -1.04
N ARG A 77 15.65 -21.51 -0.20
CA ARG A 77 17.12 -21.38 -0.31
C ARG A 77 17.69 -21.86 -1.66
N ARG A 78 16.87 -22.49 -2.52
CA ARG A 78 17.25 -22.91 -3.87
C ARG A 78 17.13 -21.77 -4.88
N SER A 79 16.44 -20.69 -4.54
CA SER A 79 16.34 -19.52 -5.40
C SER A 79 17.58 -18.66 -5.23
N THR A 80 18.53 -18.79 -6.15
CA THR A 80 19.77 -17.99 -6.19
C THR A 80 19.63 -16.67 -6.95
N SER A 81 18.43 -16.34 -7.44
CA SER A 81 18.24 -15.11 -8.19
C SER A 81 18.30 -13.88 -7.29
N SER A 82 19.21 -12.96 -7.62
CA SER A 82 19.29 -11.65 -6.99
C SER A 82 18.02 -10.82 -7.31
N ILE A 83 17.46 -10.16 -6.30
CA ILE A 83 16.28 -9.31 -6.42
C ILE A 83 16.73 -7.86 -6.54
N ARG A 84 16.50 -7.26 -7.71
CA ARG A 84 16.78 -5.84 -7.98
C ARG A 84 15.52 -4.99 -7.95
N ASN A 85 14.40 -5.52 -8.47
CA ASN A 85 13.13 -4.80 -8.51
C ASN A 85 12.12 -5.51 -7.60
N LEU A 86 11.80 -4.88 -6.49
CA LEU A 86 10.89 -5.37 -5.47
C LEU A 86 9.65 -4.47 -5.41
N VAL A 87 8.47 -5.05 -5.54
CA VAL A 87 7.20 -4.38 -5.19
C VAL A 87 6.76 -4.88 -3.82
N LEU A 88 6.60 -3.98 -2.88
CA LEU A 88 6.12 -4.28 -1.54
C LEU A 88 4.65 -3.89 -1.42
N SER A 89 3.77 -4.89 -1.37
CA SER A 89 2.31 -4.75 -1.34
C SER A 89 1.65 -5.49 -0.19
N THR A 90 2.41 -5.72 0.89
CA THR A 90 1.91 -6.31 2.14
C THR A 90 1.07 -5.32 2.93
N LYS A 91 0.42 -5.76 4.00
CA LYS A 91 -0.02 -4.86 5.07
C LYS A 91 1.20 -4.17 5.68
N ALA A 92 1.03 -2.91 6.11
CA ALA A 92 2.13 -2.08 6.62
C ALA A 92 2.90 -2.75 7.77
N PHE A 93 2.20 -3.35 8.73
CA PHE A 93 2.81 -4.04 9.88
C PHE A 93 3.59 -5.31 9.50
N GLN A 94 3.42 -5.83 8.30
CA GLN A 94 4.15 -7.00 7.79
C GLN A 94 5.32 -6.64 6.88
N ALA A 95 5.45 -5.35 6.52
CA ALA A 95 6.35 -4.92 5.45
C ALA A 95 7.82 -5.15 5.79
N VAL A 96 8.22 -4.79 7.00
CA VAL A 96 9.60 -4.90 7.48
C VAL A 96 10.01 -6.37 7.54
N ASP A 97 9.26 -7.22 8.25
CA ASP A 97 9.54 -8.65 8.38
C ASP A 97 9.61 -9.35 7.02
N ALA A 98 8.72 -8.94 6.09
CA ALA A 98 8.69 -9.51 4.76
C ALA A 98 9.95 -9.17 3.95
N VAL A 99 10.46 -7.94 4.07
CA VAL A 99 11.73 -7.55 3.43
C VAL A 99 12.92 -8.20 4.12
N GLU A 100 12.95 -8.22 5.45
CA GLU A 100 14.03 -8.84 6.23
C GLU A 100 14.19 -10.33 5.88
N SER A 101 13.09 -11.05 5.68
CA SER A 101 13.11 -12.48 5.29
C SER A 101 13.77 -12.74 3.92
N ILE A 102 13.86 -11.74 3.04
CA ILE A 102 14.45 -11.84 1.71
C ILE A 102 15.77 -11.09 1.56
N VAL A 103 16.27 -10.44 2.61
CA VAL A 103 17.54 -9.69 2.57
C VAL A 103 18.68 -10.48 1.90
N PRO A 104 18.90 -11.79 2.18
CA PRO A 104 19.98 -12.55 1.53
C PRO A 104 19.85 -12.66 0.00
N ARG A 105 18.70 -12.30 -0.56
CA ARG A 105 18.43 -12.33 -2.01
C ARG A 105 18.44 -10.94 -2.64
N LEU A 106 18.47 -9.88 -1.85
CA LEU A 106 18.46 -8.51 -2.37
C LEU A 106 19.82 -8.16 -2.99
N ASP A 107 19.78 -7.44 -4.11
CA ASP A 107 21.00 -6.87 -4.70
C ASP A 107 21.40 -5.62 -3.89
N PRO A 108 22.53 -5.63 -3.16
CA PRO A 108 22.85 -4.54 -2.26
C PRO A 108 23.21 -3.23 -2.97
N GLU A 109 23.60 -3.30 -4.25
CA GLU A 109 24.07 -2.13 -5.02
C GLU A 109 22.99 -1.55 -5.93
N ASN A 110 22.06 -2.40 -6.43
CA ASN A 110 21.09 -2.00 -7.45
C ASN A 110 19.64 -2.24 -7.03
N LEU A 111 19.37 -2.26 -5.72
CA LEU A 111 18.04 -2.51 -5.20
C LEU A 111 17.09 -1.34 -5.44
N LYS A 112 15.97 -1.62 -6.08
CA LYS A 112 14.83 -0.72 -6.22
C LYS A 112 13.60 -1.32 -5.52
N ILE A 113 13.01 -0.58 -4.59
CA ILE A 113 11.80 -0.98 -3.88
C ILE A 113 10.66 -0.03 -4.21
N MET A 114 9.61 -0.56 -4.78
CA MET A 114 8.35 0.14 -5.03
C MET A 114 7.42 -0.11 -3.83
N LEU A 115 7.20 0.91 -3.00
CA LEU A 115 6.35 0.83 -1.82
C LEU A 115 4.89 1.06 -2.22
N LEU A 116 4.13 -0.02 -2.34
CA LEU A 116 2.71 -0.02 -2.72
C LEU A 116 1.82 -0.49 -1.56
N CYS A 117 2.08 -0.05 -0.35
CA CYS A 117 1.30 -0.37 0.85
C CYS A 117 0.67 0.89 1.45
N ASN A 118 -0.36 0.71 2.28
CA ASN A 118 -0.83 1.80 3.14
C ASN A 118 0.22 2.09 4.22
N GLY A 119 0.12 3.25 4.89
CA GLY A 119 1.11 3.63 5.90
C GLY A 119 2.54 3.71 5.38
N SER A 120 2.71 3.95 4.08
CA SER A 120 4.01 3.91 3.40
C SER A 120 5.03 4.93 3.92
N LEU A 121 4.60 6.01 4.57
CA LEU A 121 5.51 6.96 5.23
C LEU A 121 6.24 6.28 6.41
N ASP A 122 5.51 5.58 7.28
CA ASP A 122 6.06 4.83 8.40
C ASP A 122 6.91 3.64 7.92
N VAL A 123 6.39 2.90 6.93
CA VAL A 123 7.09 1.75 6.34
C VAL A 123 8.41 2.17 5.70
N ARG A 124 8.45 3.30 5.01
CA ARG A 124 9.67 3.85 4.39
C ARG A 124 10.80 4.02 5.40
N GLU A 125 10.51 4.65 6.52
CA GLU A 125 11.51 4.92 7.55
C GLU A 125 12.05 3.63 8.16
N LYS A 126 11.16 2.73 8.56
CA LYS A 126 11.53 1.43 9.12
C LYS A 126 12.33 0.57 8.14
N LEU A 127 11.97 0.60 6.85
CA LEU A 127 12.72 -0.13 5.83
C LEU A 127 14.13 0.42 5.63
N LEU A 128 14.29 1.73 5.60
CA LEU A 128 15.62 2.33 5.48
C LEU A 128 16.53 1.95 6.66
N GLU A 129 15.96 1.91 7.86
CA GLU A 129 16.68 1.46 9.06
C GLU A 129 17.13 -0.01 8.92
N ILE A 130 16.22 -0.93 8.63
CA ILE A 130 16.52 -2.36 8.47
C ILE A 130 17.52 -2.60 7.34
N LEU A 131 17.33 -1.98 6.18
CA LEU A 131 18.24 -2.15 5.05
C LEU A 131 19.65 -1.63 5.37
N SER A 132 19.76 -0.54 6.13
CA SER A 132 21.04 -0.02 6.61
C SER A 132 21.74 -0.99 7.55
N LEU A 133 21.01 -1.67 8.45
CA LEU A 133 21.57 -2.70 9.34
C LEU A 133 22.14 -3.90 8.56
N HIS A 134 21.59 -4.17 7.37
CA HIS A 134 22.07 -5.21 6.46
C HIS A 134 23.02 -4.70 5.37
N GLU A 135 23.65 -3.55 5.59
CA GLU A 135 24.65 -2.94 4.68
C GLU A 135 24.12 -2.55 3.29
N ILE A 136 22.80 -2.51 3.10
CA ILE A 136 22.18 -1.98 1.87
C ILE A 136 21.97 -0.46 2.06
N LYS A 137 22.99 0.32 1.70
CA LYS A 137 23.10 1.75 2.10
C LYS A 137 22.31 2.72 1.23
N SER A 138 22.00 2.36 0.01
CA SER A 138 21.41 3.30 -0.96
C SER A 138 20.34 2.65 -1.84
N PRO A 139 19.30 2.02 -1.25
CA PRO A 139 18.21 1.46 -2.05
C PRO A 139 17.42 2.60 -2.72
N GLN A 140 17.06 2.42 -3.98
CA GLN A 140 16.15 3.35 -4.64
C GLN A 140 14.72 3.06 -4.18
N LEU A 141 14.17 3.93 -3.32
CA LEU A 141 12.78 3.82 -2.91
C LEU A 141 11.87 4.63 -3.84
N VAL A 142 10.92 3.94 -4.47
CA VAL A 142 9.87 4.54 -5.29
C VAL A 142 8.57 4.47 -4.50
N MET A 143 8.11 5.61 -4.02
CA MET A 143 6.83 5.69 -3.32
C MET A 143 5.70 5.51 -4.33
N CYS A 144 4.85 4.52 -4.08
CA CYS A 144 3.70 4.22 -4.93
C CYS A 144 2.42 4.25 -4.10
N THR A 145 1.33 4.57 -4.75
CA THR A 145 0.01 4.45 -4.11
C THR A 145 -1.03 4.09 -5.15
N THR A 146 -2.05 3.36 -4.73
CA THR A 146 -3.18 3.01 -5.59
C THR A 146 -4.50 3.33 -4.89
N THR A 147 -5.49 3.72 -5.70
CA THR A 147 -6.88 3.92 -5.27
C THR A 147 -7.80 2.85 -5.85
N HIS A 148 -7.27 1.81 -6.50
CA HIS A 148 -8.08 0.67 -6.95
C HIS A 148 -8.72 -0.04 -5.74
N GLY A 149 -10.02 -0.24 -5.79
CA GLY A 149 -10.73 -1.12 -4.88
C GLY A 149 -10.58 -2.57 -5.37
N VAL A 150 -9.95 -3.41 -4.56
CA VAL A 150 -9.80 -4.85 -4.88
C VAL A 150 -10.01 -5.65 -3.60
N GLU A 151 -10.88 -6.63 -3.67
CA GLU A 151 -11.12 -7.59 -2.61
C GLU A 151 -10.63 -8.97 -3.01
N GLN A 152 -10.03 -9.67 -2.07
CA GLN A 152 -9.68 -11.07 -2.23
C GLN A 152 -10.73 -11.89 -1.51
N GLU A 153 -11.41 -12.77 -2.25
CA GLU A 153 -12.33 -13.75 -1.69
C GLU A 153 -11.57 -14.95 -1.12
N PRO A 154 -12.23 -15.75 -0.27
CA PRO A 154 -11.66 -17.01 0.16
C PRO A 154 -11.25 -17.81 -1.08
N PRO A 155 -9.99 -18.27 -1.12
CA PRO A 155 -9.51 -19.02 -2.26
C PRO A 155 -10.10 -20.45 -2.20
N ASP A 156 -10.41 -21.03 -3.36
CA ASP A 156 -10.64 -22.48 -3.50
C ASP A 156 -9.31 -23.27 -3.56
N GLU A 157 -9.38 -24.58 -3.78
CA GLU A 157 -8.20 -25.45 -3.73
C GLU A 157 -7.13 -25.06 -4.75
N ASP A 158 -7.52 -24.59 -5.93
CA ASP A 158 -6.62 -24.41 -7.07
C ASP A 158 -6.45 -22.96 -7.51
N MET A 159 -7.21 -22.01 -6.94
CA MET A 159 -7.31 -20.68 -7.50
C MET A 159 -7.47 -19.58 -6.45
N PHE A 160 -6.84 -18.43 -6.73
CA PHE A 160 -7.08 -17.18 -6.01
C PHE A 160 -8.16 -16.36 -6.74
N HIS A 161 -9.12 -15.85 -5.97
CA HIS A 161 -10.21 -15.05 -6.50
C HIS A 161 -10.07 -13.59 -6.08
N LEU A 162 -10.06 -12.70 -7.05
CA LEU A 162 -10.06 -11.26 -6.85
C LEU A 162 -11.32 -10.65 -7.46
N VAL A 163 -11.88 -9.69 -6.74
CA VAL A 163 -12.98 -8.85 -7.22
C VAL A 163 -12.52 -7.40 -7.23
N GLN A 164 -12.46 -6.79 -8.39
CA GLN A 164 -12.24 -5.35 -8.48
C GLN A 164 -13.55 -4.62 -8.21
N THR A 165 -13.64 -4.02 -7.03
CA THR A 165 -14.84 -3.31 -6.54
C THR A 165 -14.87 -1.85 -6.99
N GLY A 166 -13.71 -1.29 -7.38
CA GLY A 166 -13.60 0.07 -7.88
C GLY A 166 -12.41 0.27 -8.81
N MET A 167 -12.66 0.97 -9.91
CA MET A 167 -11.60 1.46 -10.78
C MET A 167 -10.89 2.63 -10.11
N GLY A 168 -9.59 2.57 -10.03
CA GLY A 168 -8.76 3.59 -9.40
C GLY A 168 -7.62 4.05 -10.31
N ARG A 169 -6.64 4.67 -9.68
CA ARG A 169 -5.39 5.12 -10.32
C ARG A 169 -4.21 4.66 -9.47
N THR A 170 -3.07 4.46 -10.12
CA THR A 170 -1.80 4.19 -9.46
C THR A 170 -0.83 5.33 -9.73
N PHE A 171 -0.22 5.89 -8.69
CA PHE A 171 0.79 6.92 -8.82
C PHE A 171 2.14 6.40 -8.35
N MET A 172 3.21 6.84 -9.03
CA MET A 172 4.60 6.51 -8.71
C MET A 172 5.39 7.80 -8.59
N GLY A 173 6.03 8.01 -7.44
CA GLY A 173 6.86 9.18 -7.19
C GLY A 173 8.24 9.03 -7.84
N ALA A 174 8.65 10.02 -8.61
CA ALA A 174 9.94 10.05 -9.28
C ALA A 174 10.73 11.32 -8.94
N THR A 175 12.05 11.18 -8.80
CA THR A 175 13.00 12.29 -8.76
C THR A 175 13.34 12.74 -10.18
N LEU A 176 14.01 13.89 -10.34
CA LEU A 176 14.49 14.33 -11.65
C LEU A 176 15.44 13.31 -12.28
N GLU A 177 16.24 12.64 -11.47
CA GLU A 177 17.26 11.67 -11.91
C GLU A 177 16.64 10.38 -12.46
N ASN A 178 15.51 9.93 -11.91
CA ASN A 178 14.86 8.67 -12.30
C ASN A 178 13.50 8.85 -13.00
N MET A 179 13.11 10.08 -13.32
CA MET A 179 11.79 10.38 -13.90
C MET A 179 11.51 9.58 -15.17
N GLU A 180 12.48 9.48 -16.05
CA GLU A 180 12.31 8.77 -17.32
C GLU A 180 12.11 7.27 -17.10
N GLU A 181 12.83 6.68 -16.17
CA GLU A 181 12.71 5.27 -15.80
C GLU A 181 11.33 4.99 -15.18
N ILE A 182 10.92 5.81 -14.21
CA ILE A 182 9.63 5.65 -13.54
C ILE A 182 8.46 5.93 -14.49
N ARG A 183 8.63 6.83 -15.45
CA ARG A 183 7.64 7.06 -16.51
C ARG A 183 7.43 5.80 -17.36
N ARG A 184 8.51 5.15 -17.80
CA ARG A 184 8.42 3.89 -18.57
C ARG A 184 7.76 2.77 -17.75
N LEU A 185 8.08 2.68 -16.46
CA LEU A 185 7.43 1.72 -15.57
C LEU A 185 5.94 2.02 -15.43
N SER A 186 5.59 3.29 -15.25
CA SER A 186 4.18 3.69 -15.16
C SER A 186 3.42 3.41 -16.46
N GLU A 187 4.03 3.60 -17.63
CA GLU A 187 3.43 3.24 -18.93
C GLU A 187 3.19 1.74 -19.07
N LEU A 188 4.12 0.91 -18.58
CA LEU A 188 3.92 -0.55 -18.53
C LEU A 188 2.70 -0.90 -17.69
N TRP A 189 2.59 -0.31 -16.48
CA TRP A 189 1.47 -0.57 -15.59
C TRP A 189 0.15 0.03 -16.11
N ASP A 190 0.21 1.17 -16.79
CA ASP A 190 -0.97 1.77 -17.44
C ASP A 190 -1.53 0.84 -18.54
N ARG A 191 -0.66 0.32 -19.39
CA ARG A 191 -1.03 -0.69 -20.40
C ARG A 191 -1.54 -2.00 -19.79
N ALA A 192 -1.20 -2.30 -18.54
CA ALA A 192 -1.76 -3.39 -17.77
C ALA A 192 -3.11 -3.04 -17.09
N SER A 193 -3.75 -1.93 -17.48
CA SER A 193 -5.03 -1.45 -16.93
C SER A 193 -4.97 -1.04 -15.45
N LEU A 194 -3.81 -0.56 -15.01
CA LEU A 194 -3.61 -0.06 -13.64
C LEU A 194 -3.72 1.46 -13.53
N ASN A 195 -4.09 2.15 -14.62
CA ASN A 195 -4.18 3.62 -14.69
C ASN A 195 -2.98 4.29 -14.01
N ALA A 196 -1.78 3.84 -14.36
CA ALA A 196 -0.57 4.24 -13.65
C ALA A 196 0.05 5.51 -14.25
N LYS A 197 0.59 6.36 -13.39
CA LYS A 197 1.22 7.62 -13.78
C LYS A 197 2.41 7.94 -12.90
N ALA A 198 3.54 8.31 -13.51
CA ALA A 198 4.67 8.91 -12.82
C ALA A 198 4.35 10.37 -12.47
N ILE A 199 4.66 10.78 -11.26
CA ILE A 199 4.54 12.14 -10.77
C ILE A 199 5.82 12.56 -10.03
N GLU A 200 6.06 13.85 -9.91
CA GLU A 200 7.20 14.38 -9.17
C GLU A 200 7.19 13.92 -7.71
N LYS A 201 8.38 13.67 -7.14
CA LYS A 201 8.54 13.20 -5.77
C LYS A 201 7.84 14.12 -4.75
N SER A 202 7.94 15.43 -4.92
CA SER A 202 7.29 16.41 -4.02
C SER A 202 5.77 16.29 -4.05
N LYS A 203 5.19 16.13 -5.23
CA LYS A 203 3.74 15.91 -5.39
C LYS A 203 3.31 14.58 -4.79
N MET A 204 4.13 13.53 -4.93
CA MET A 204 3.87 12.23 -4.30
C MET A 204 3.92 12.36 -2.77
N GLU A 205 4.90 13.04 -2.21
CA GLU A 205 5.05 13.23 -0.78
C GLU A 205 3.82 13.95 -0.18
N ALA A 206 3.40 15.05 -0.78
CA ALA A 206 2.18 15.75 -0.38
C ALA A 206 0.94 14.85 -0.47
N PHE A 207 0.80 14.08 -1.55
CA PHE A 207 -0.31 13.14 -1.72
C PHE A 207 -0.32 12.04 -0.66
N LEU A 208 0.84 11.53 -0.25
CA LEU A 208 0.94 10.51 0.80
C LEU A 208 0.50 11.06 2.17
N TRP A 209 0.85 12.29 2.50
CA TRP A 209 0.37 12.96 3.71
C TRP A 209 -1.14 13.21 3.68
N GLN A 210 -1.68 13.66 2.53
CA GLN A 210 -3.12 13.82 2.33
C GLN A 210 -3.85 12.48 2.47
N LYS A 211 -3.30 11.41 1.90
CA LYS A 211 -3.84 10.05 2.05
C LYS A 211 -3.74 9.56 3.49
N LEU A 212 -2.65 9.85 4.19
CA LEU A 212 -2.51 9.56 5.62
C LEU A 212 -3.62 10.23 6.42
N ALA A 213 -3.88 11.52 6.17
CA ALA A 213 -4.96 12.26 6.84
C ALA A 213 -6.34 11.61 6.58
N ALA A 214 -6.64 11.27 5.33
CA ALA A 214 -7.88 10.58 5.00
C ALA A 214 -7.99 9.22 5.73
N ASN A 215 -6.91 8.45 5.78
CA ASN A 215 -6.90 7.17 6.47
C ASN A 215 -7.01 7.33 8.00
N CYS A 216 -6.31 8.28 8.62
CA CYS A 216 -6.37 8.52 10.06
C CYS A 216 -7.75 9.00 10.53
N VAL A 217 -8.51 9.65 9.65
CA VAL A 217 -9.90 10.06 9.93
C VAL A 217 -10.88 8.92 9.62
N CYS A 218 -10.93 8.48 8.35
CA CYS A 218 -11.99 7.60 7.88
C CYS A 218 -11.86 6.17 8.40
N ASN A 219 -10.64 5.63 8.47
CA ASN A 219 -10.46 4.21 8.80
C ASN A 219 -10.89 3.90 10.24
N PRO A 220 -10.39 4.59 11.28
CA PRO A 220 -10.84 4.31 12.63
C PRO A 220 -12.32 4.68 12.85
N LEU A 221 -12.80 5.79 12.30
CA LEU A 221 -14.18 6.22 12.52
C LEU A 221 -15.19 5.28 11.87
N THR A 222 -14.98 4.82 10.63
CA THR A 222 -15.88 3.83 10.01
C THR A 222 -15.88 2.51 10.77
N ALA A 223 -14.72 2.09 11.29
CA ALA A 223 -14.58 0.88 12.08
C ALA A 223 -15.31 0.98 13.42
N LEU A 224 -15.16 2.10 14.14
CA LEU A 224 -15.81 2.35 15.43
C LEU A 224 -17.34 2.51 15.29
N CYS A 225 -17.77 3.23 14.24
CA CYS A 225 -19.18 3.47 13.97
C CYS A 225 -19.87 2.34 13.19
N GLN A 226 -19.12 1.35 12.71
CA GLN A 226 -19.60 0.24 11.88
C GLN A 226 -20.44 0.73 10.69
N CYS A 227 -19.93 1.70 9.95
CA CYS A 227 -20.69 2.38 8.90
C CYS A 227 -19.87 2.62 7.64
N THR A 228 -20.55 3.00 6.54
CA THR A 228 -19.92 3.44 5.29
C THR A 228 -19.30 4.84 5.44
N ASN A 229 -18.39 5.19 4.53
CA ASN A 229 -17.76 6.52 4.51
C ASN A 229 -18.80 7.66 4.44
N GLY A 230 -19.85 7.50 3.62
CA GLY A 230 -20.92 8.49 3.52
C GLY A 230 -21.78 8.60 4.76
N ALA A 231 -21.95 7.52 5.51
CA ALA A 231 -22.73 7.54 6.75
C ALA A 231 -21.99 8.29 7.88
N LEU A 232 -20.66 8.34 7.87
CA LEU A 232 -19.86 9.11 8.84
C LEU A 232 -20.28 10.57 8.91
N THR A 233 -20.59 11.20 7.77
CA THR A 233 -20.93 12.63 7.71
C THR A 233 -22.21 12.97 8.48
N LYS A 234 -23.03 11.98 8.83
CA LYS A 234 -24.27 12.13 9.59
C LYS A 234 -24.08 12.00 11.10
N HIS A 235 -22.91 11.57 11.56
CA HIS A 235 -22.62 11.48 12.98
C HIS A 235 -22.33 12.87 13.57
N SER A 236 -22.99 13.21 14.68
CA SER A 236 -22.93 14.54 15.30
C SER A 236 -21.51 15.01 15.63
N ASN A 237 -20.64 14.10 16.02
CA ASN A 237 -19.26 14.41 16.42
C ASN A 237 -18.25 14.28 15.28
N PHE A 238 -18.67 13.90 14.06
CA PHE A 238 -17.74 13.62 12.96
C PHE A 238 -16.88 14.82 12.63
N VAL A 239 -17.48 15.98 12.38
CA VAL A 239 -16.77 17.20 11.99
C VAL A 239 -15.76 17.62 13.06
N ALA A 240 -16.18 17.64 14.33
CA ALA A 240 -15.31 18.03 15.42
C ALA A 240 -14.13 17.08 15.60
N THR A 241 -14.33 15.77 15.44
CA THR A 241 -13.25 14.77 15.54
C THR A 241 -12.32 14.86 14.34
N ARG A 242 -12.88 14.94 13.12
CA ARG A 242 -12.12 15.13 11.88
C ARG A 242 -11.19 16.32 11.97
N ASP A 243 -11.72 17.48 12.37
CA ASP A 243 -10.97 18.73 12.38
C ASP A 243 -9.81 18.69 13.38
N LYS A 244 -9.99 18.07 14.54
CA LYS A 244 -8.90 17.86 15.53
C LYS A 244 -7.82 16.93 14.97
N VAL A 245 -8.19 15.78 14.43
CA VAL A 245 -7.25 14.81 13.84
C VAL A 245 -6.46 15.47 12.71
N ILE A 246 -7.14 16.21 11.84
CA ILE A 246 -6.50 16.92 10.72
C ILE A 246 -5.55 18.02 11.22
N GLN A 247 -5.93 18.79 12.26
CA GLN A 247 -5.06 19.81 12.81
C GLN A 247 -3.75 19.21 13.30
N GLU A 248 -3.80 18.13 14.08
CA GLU A 248 -2.61 17.44 14.59
C GLU A 248 -1.73 16.91 13.44
N ILE A 249 -2.32 16.30 12.42
CA ILE A 249 -1.58 15.82 11.24
C ILE A 249 -0.95 16.98 10.47
N SER A 250 -1.67 18.10 10.34
CA SER A 250 -1.15 19.31 9.70
C SER A 250 0.06 19.87 10.47
N ASP A 251 -0.03 19.95 11.79
CA ASP A 251 1.04 20.49 12.61
C ASP A 251 2.30 19.62 12.51
N VAL A 252 2.16 18.30 12.66
CA VAL A 252 3.26 17.35 12.48
C VAL A 252 3.82 17.36 11.05
N GLY A 253 2.94 17.31 10.06
CA GLY A 253 3.33 17.22 8.65
C GLY A 253 4.07 18.46 8.16
N ARG A 254 3.62 19.64 8.56
CA ARG A 254 4.24 20.94 8.21
C ARG A 254 5.58 21.16 8.89
N GLU A 255 5.72 20.72 10.12
CA GLU A 255 7.01 20.75 10.82
C GLU A 255 8.03 19.82 10.15
N MET A 256 7.61 18.63 9.74
CA MET A 256 8.48 17.68 9.02
C MET A 256 8.79 18.13 7.58
N ASN A 257 7.89 18.88 6.93
CA ASN A 257 7.97 19.24 5.52
C ASN A 257 7.59 20.71 5.29
N PRO A 258 8.42 21.68 5.72
CA PRO A 258 8.11 23.11 5.61
C PRO A 258 7.81 23.59 4.18
N ASP A 259 8.48 22.98 3.18
CA ASP A 259 8.27 23.31 1.76
C ASP A 259 6.89 22.91 1.22
N MET A 260 6.16 22.07 1.97
CA MET A 260 4.80 21.62 1.63
C MET A 260 3.73 22.20 2.56
N ALA A 261 4.03 23.28 3.29
CA ALA A 261 3.15 23.84 4.32
C ALA A 261 1.75 24.20 3.79
N GLU A 262 1.64 24.66 2.54
CA GLU A 262 0.36 24.96 1.92
C GLU A 262 -0.47 23.70 1.63
N GLN A 263 0.14 22.67 1.02
CA GLN A 263 -0.50 21.39 0.68
C GLN A 263 -0.89 20.58 1.91
N LEU A 264 -0.23 20.83 3.04
CA LEU A 264 -0.47 20.19 4.34
C LEU A 264 -1.23 21.10 5.32
N SER A 265 -1.77 22.23 4.85
CA SER A 265 -2.63 23.07 5.67
C SER A 265 -3.91 22.33 6.10
N PRO A 266 -4.50 22.67 7.25
CA PRO A 266 -5.75 22.03 7.70
C PRO A 266 -6.86 22.10 6.63
N SER A 267 -6.98 23.22 5.92
CA SER A 267 -7.96 23.37 4.83
C SER A 267 -7.70 22.44 3.65
N ALA A 268 -6.44 22.28 3.22
CA ALA A 268 -6.07 21.39 2.13
C ALA A 268 -6.31 19.92 2.50
N LEU A 269 -5.94 19.51 3.72
CA LEU A 269 -6.18 18.17 4.21
C LEU A 269 -7.67 17.88 4.37
N THR A 270 -8.45 18.82 4.90
CA THR A 270 -9.91 18.70 5.00
C THR A 270 -10.56 18.51 3.64
N ALA A 271 -10.21 19.35 2.67
CA ALA A 271 -10.73 19.23 1.31
C ALA A 271 -10.43 17.88 0.68
N PHE A 272 -9.22 17.33 0.92
CA PHE A 272 -8.86 16.00 0.44
C PHE A 272 -9.66 14.89 1.14
N VAL A 273 -9.83 14.95 2.46
CA VAL A 273 -10.64 13.97 3.21
C VAL A 273 -12.10 13.97 2.73
N GLU A 274 -12.69 15.15 2.52
CA GLU A 274 -14.05 15.30 2.00
C GLU A 274 -14.18 14.73 0.59
N LEU A 275 -13.19 14.97 -0.28
CA LEU A 275 -13.15 14.39 -1.63
C LEU A 275 -13.12 12.86 -1.58
N VAL A 276 -12.26 12.26 -0.72
CA VAL A 276 -12.17 10.81 -0.55
C VAL A 276 -13.51 10.22 -0.07
N ILE A 277 -14.20 10.88 0.87
CA ILE A 277 -15.52 10.46 1.33
C ILE A 277 -16.54 10.52 0.20
N GLN A 278 -16.57 11.62 -0.56
CA GLN A 278 -17.51 11.82 -1.67
C GLN A 278 -17.33 10.79 -2.79
N GLU A 279 -16.09 10.48 -3.14
CA GLU A 279 -15.79 9.47 -4.18
C GLU A 279 -16.12 8.03 -3.72
N ASN A 280 -16.29 7.80 -2.40
CA ASN A 280 -16.43 6.48 -1.79
C ASN A 280 -17.61 6.36 -0.81
N LEU A 281 -18.70 7.07 -1.05
CA LEU A 281 -19.85 7.17 -0.12
C LEU A 281 -20.40 5.82 0.35
N GLN A 282 -20.49 4.84 -0.55
CA GLN A 282 -21.07 3.53 -0.28
C GLN A 282 -20.04 2.50 0.22
N ASN A 283 -18.75 2.85 0.19
CA ASN A 283 -17.69 1.96 0.60
C ASN A 283 -17.47 2.02 2.11
N THR A 284 -16.97 0.92 2.65
CA THR A 284 -16.38 0.86 4.00
C THR A 284 -14.86 0.93 3.89
N SER A 285 -14.19 1.37 4.96
CA SER A 285 -12.73 1.41 4.98
C SER A 285 -12.11 0.00 5.04
N SER A 286 -10.82 -0.09 4.68
CA SER A 286 -10.06 -1.34 4.84
C SER A 286 -9.98 -1.77 6.31
N MET A 287 -9.83 -0.83 7.25
CA MET A 287 -9.78 -1.11 8.69
C MET A 287 -11.10 -1.68 9.22
N PHE A 288 -12.24 -1.15 8.76
CA PHE A 288 -13.55 -1.74 9.08
C PHE A 288 -13.61 -3.20 8.62
N ARG A 289 -13.15 -3.49 7.39
CA ARG A 289 -13.09 -4.84 6.84
C ARG A 289 -12.15 -5.77 7.61
N ASP A 290 -11.01 -5.26 8.06
CA ASP A 290 -10.07 -6.02 8.88
C ASP A 290 -10.73 -6.41 10.22
N ILE A 291 -11.44 -5.48 10.86
CA ILE A 291 -12.16 -5.74 12.12
C ILE A 291 -13.30 -6.74 11.94
N GLU A 292 -14.10 -6.61 10.86
CA GLU A 292 -15.15 -7.60 10.54
C GLU A 292 -14.58 -9.02 10.41
N LYS A 293 -13.38 -9.14 9.84
CA LYS A 293 -12.67 -10.41 9.66
C LYS A 293 -11.83 -10.83 10.86
N LYS A 294 -11.87 -10.09 11.97
CA LYS A 294 -11.02 -10.28 13.16
C LYS A 294 -9.53 -10.35 12.79
N GLN A 295 -9.09 -9.46 11.92
CA GLN A 295 -7.72 -9.34 11.46
C GLN A 295 -7.05 -8.11 12.08
N GLU A 296 -5.72 -8.16 12.19
CA GLU A 296 -4.90 -7.04 12.60
C GLU A 296 -5.08 -5.85 11.66
N THR A 297 -5.12 -4.64 12.24
CA THR A 297 -5.32 -3.39 11.52
C THR A 297 -4.02 -2.61 11.34
N GLU A 298 -4.02 -1.65 10.42
CA GLU A 298 -2.87 -0.77 10.18
C GLU A 298 -2.85 0.48 11.07
N ILE A 299 -3.57 0.49 12.22
CA ILE A 299 -3.69 1.66 13.10
C ILE A 299 -2.32 2.16 13.60
N ASP A 300 -1.40 1.25 13.86
CA ASP A 300 -0.03 1.57 14.31
C ASP A 300 0.78 2.32 13.24
N ASN A 301 0.52 2.03 11.97
CA ASN A 301 1.23 2.65 10.84
C ASN A 301 0.51 3.91 10.30
N LEU A 302 -0.68 4.21 10.81
CA LEU A 302 -1.49 5.37 10.47
C LEU A 302 -1.49 6.38 11.64
N ASN A 303 -2.50 6.36 12.51
CA ASN A 303 -2.55 7.25 13.67
C ASN A 303 -1.34 7.08 14.58
N GLY A 304 -0.88 5.84 14.80
CA GLY A 304 0.34 5.55 15.56
C GLY A 304 1.61 6.21 14.99
N TYR A 305 1.72 6.33 13.67
CA TYR A 305 2.83 7.07 13.04
C TYR A 305 2.77 8.57 13.39
N VAL A 306 1.59 9.18 13.26
CA VAL A 306 1.39 10.60 13.61
C VAL A 306 1.75 10.87 15.06
N ILE A 307 1.28 10.02 15.98
CA ILE A 307 1.58 10.13 17.43
C ILE A 307 3.09 10.08 17.67
N ARG A 308 3.80 9.08 17.12
CA ARG A 308 5.26 8.97 17.30
C ARG A 308 6.01 10.16 16.75
N LYS A 309 5.58 10.70 15.59
CA LYS A 309 6.21 11.90 15.00
C LYS A 309 5.90 13.14 15.82
N GLY A 310 4.67 13.30 16.30
CA GLY A 310 4.30 14.37 17.23
C GLY A 310 5.17 14.36 18.48
N GLN A 311 5.29 13.20 19.14
CA GLN A 311 6.13 13.04 20.34
C GLN A 311 7.59 13.42 20.08
N HIS A 312 8.15 13.02 18.93
CA HIS A 312 9.52 13.38 18.55
C HIS A 312 9.71 14.89 18.34
N LEU A 313 8.68 15.57 17.85
CA LEU A 313 8.67 17.02 17.57
C LEU A 313 8.17 17.87 18.75
N GLY A 314 7.71 17.27 19.84
CA GLY A 314 7.08 17.98 20.96
C GLY A 314 5.68 18.52 20.63
N ILE A 315 4.97 17.89 19.69
CA ILE A 315 3.59 18.22 19.28
C ILE A 315 2.64 17.16 19.83
N ASP A 316 1.69 17.59 20.66
CA ASP A 316 0.66 16.70 21.20
C ASP A 316 -0.37 16.30 20.14
N CYS A 317 -0.73 15.01 20.13
CA CYS A 317 -1.70 14.45 19.17
C CYS A 317 -2.86 13.71 19.85
N PRO A 318 -3.61 14.33 20.80
CA PRO A 318 -4.59 13.65 21.63
C PRO A 318 -5.79 13.06 20.84
N ALA A 319 -6.19 13.67 19.73
CA ALA A 319 -7.29 13.13 18.93
C ALA A 319 -6.88 11.88 18.14
N ASN A 320 -5.64 11.84 17.63
CA ASN A 320 -5.07 10.63 17.04
C ASN A 320 -4.85 9.54 18.09
N GLU A 321 -4.40 9.88 19.30
CA GLU A 321 -4.24 8.95 20.43
C GLU A 321 -5.58 8.33 20.85
N GLU A 322 -6.64 9.14 20.96
CA GLU A 322 -7.98 8.65 21.29
C GLU A 322 -8.48 7.60 20.31
N LEU A 323 -8.37 7.87 18.99
CA LEU A 323 -8.77 6.94 17.96
C LEU A 323 -7.90 5.67 17.96
N TYR A 324 -6.59 5.84 18.13
CA TYR A 324 -5.62 4.74 18.21
C TYR A 324 -6.00 3.78 19.35
N HIS A 325 -6.20 4.29 20.56
CA HIS A 325 -6.53 3.46 21.73
C HIS A 325 -7.86 2.74 21.56
N LYS A 326 -8.91 3.42 21.07
CA LYS A 326 -10.21 2.79 20.82
C LYS A 326 -10.11 1.61 19.83
N ILE A 327 -9.34 1.75 18.75
CA ILE A 327 -9.13 0.64 17.81
C ILE A 327 -8.31 -0.48 18.43
N ARG A 328 -7.25 -0.15 19.19
CA ARG A 328 -6.43 -1.16 19.89
C ARG A 328 -7.26 -1.96 20.92
N GLU A 329 -8.13 -1.31 21.69
CA GLU A 329 -9.05 -1.97 22.60
C GLU A 329 -10.05 -2.89 21.88
N MET A 330 -10.54 -2.45 20.72
CA MET A 330 -11.45 -3.24 19.90
C MET A 330 -10.78 -4.51 19.35
N THR A 331 -9.52 -4.40 18.91
CA THR A 331 -8.75 -5.50 18.32
C THR A 331 -8.08 -6.41 19.35
N ALA A 332 -7.91 -5.96 20.58
CA ALA A 332 -7.35 -6.79 21.67
C ALA A 332 -8.21 -8.02 22.02
N LYS A 333 -9.41 -8.10 21.47
CA LYS A 333 -10.38 -9.20 21.68
C LYS A 333 -10.32 -10.28 20.57
N PHE A 334 -9.42 -10.16 19.60
CA PHE A 334 -9.32 -11.08 18.45
C PHE A 334 -8.47 -12.31 18.73
#